data_d784f0e48fe357927d2bfb4add0a2758
#
_entry.id   d784f0e48fe357927d2bfb4add0a2758
#
_cell.length_a   1.000
_cell.length_b   1.000
_cell.length_c   1.000
_cell.angle_alpha   90.00
_cell.angle_beta   90.00
_cell.angle_gamma   90.00
#
_symmetry.space_group_name_H-M   'P 1'
#
loop_
_entity.id
_entity.type
_entity.pdbx_description
1 polymer ?
#
loop_
_entity_poly.entity_id
_entity_poly.type
_entity_poly.pdbx_seq_one_letter_code
_entity_poly.pdbx_strand_id
1 'polypeptide(L)'
;MISALTGDSIAEYGGRREFTVRKAGMHDIAPILDLINAYAAKGIMLPRTEFEVSEDIRDFLVILADGRMVGCGALHFYTPSIGEIRSLAVAEEHKTHGIGRRLIESLVAEAAGFALHAVFAFTYVPGFFSKMGFQEVERGELPLKAWKDCLRCPKFQCCDEIAVLRVLDSAYCRDFQHHDPEHSGLVQLPVVGIK
;
A
#
# COMPACT_ATOMS: atom_id res chain seq x y z
N MET A 1 -22.12 14.95 -2.48
CA MET A 1 -21.90 14.83 -3.92
C MET A 1 -20.48 14.33 -4.12
N ILE A 2 -20.34 13.04 -4.49
CA ILE A 2 -19.04 12.41 -4.77
C ILE A 2 -18.65 12.89 -6.17
N SER A 3 -17.69 13.81 -6.26
CA SER A 3 -17.11 14.21 -7.54
C SER A 3 -16.32 13.03 -8.10
N ALA A 4 -16.73 12.55 -9.25
CA ALA A 4 -16.00 11.54 -10.00
C ALA A 4 -14.60 12.09 -10.31
N LEU A 5 -13.56 11.36 -9.87
CA LEU A 5 -12.20 11.57 -10.36
C LEU A 5 -12.20 11.18 -11.84
N THR A 6 -12.49 12.16 -12.68
CA THR A 6 -12.30 12.05 -14.13
C THR A 6 -10.80 11.96 -14.38
N GLY A 7 -10.38 10.92 -15.10
CA GLY A 7 -8.99 10.71 -15.44
C GLY A 7 -8.39 11.93 -16.13
N ASP A 8 -7.43 12.56 -15.47
CA ASP A 8 -6.63 13.63 -16.09
C ASP A 8 -5.68 13.00 -17.10
N SER A 9 -6.05 13.11 -18.38
CA SER A 9 -5.17 12.82 -19.49
C SER A 9 -4.29 14.05 -19.73
N ILE A 10 -3.01 13.97 -19.38
CA ILE A 10 -2.02 14.95 -19.76
C ILE A 10 -1.35 14.46 -21.04
N ALA A 11 -1.77 15.02 -22.17
CA ALA A 11 -1.11 14.81 -23.46
C ALA A 11 0.21 15.59 -23.50
N GLU A 12 1.34 14.91 -23.54
CA GLU A 12 2.63 15.50 -23.90
C GLU A 12 3.06 15.04 -25.30
N TYR A 13 3.27 15.99 -26.15
CA TYR A 13 3.74 15.82 -27.53
C TYR A 13 5.18 15.27 -27.57
N GLY A 14 5.38 14.17 -28.28
CA GLY A 14 6.70 13.62 -28.62
C GLY A 14 6.88 12.19 -28.15
N GLY A 15 6.32 11.20 -28.88
CA GLY A 15 6.68 9.76 -28.75
C GLY A 15 6.60 9.15 -27.34
N ARG A 16 5.96 9.78 -26.37
CA ARG A 16 5.79 9.31 -24.99
C ARG A 16 4.59 8.39 -24.89
N ARG A 17 4.81 7.21 -24.33
CA ARG A 17 3.73 6.31 -23.95
C ARG A 17 2.79 7.02 -22.99
N GLU A 18 1.51 6.96 -23.26
CA GLU A 18 0.48 7.52 -22.39
C GLU A 18 0.28 6.60 -21.18
N PHE A 19 0.47 7.15 -19.98
CA PHE A 19 0.25 6.43 -18.73
C PHE A 19 -1.00 6.96 -18.05
N THR A 20 -1.98 6.11 -17.84
CA THR A 20 -3.22 6.43 -17.13
C THR A 20 -3.23 5.79 -15.74
N VAL A 21 -3.49 6.58 -14.70
CA VAL A 21 -3.71 6.10 -13.32
C VAL A 21 -5.20 6.08 -13.03
N ARG A 22 -5.70 4.98 -12.48
CA ARG A 22 -7.10 4.88 -12.02
C ARG A 22 -7.27 3.90 -10.88
N LYS A 23 -8.42 3.95 -10.21
CA LYS A 23 -8.83 2.89 -9.27
C LYS A 23 -9.01 1.58 -10.02
N ALA A 24 -8.63 0.49 -9.34
CA ALA A 24 -8.84 -0.84 -9.87
C ALA A 24 -10.31 -1.24 -9.86
N GLY A 25 -10.68 -2.10 -10.78
CA GLY A 25 -11.99 -2.75 -10.83
C GLY A 25 -11.85 -4.27 -10.85
N MET A 26 -12.97 -4.99 -10.82
CA MET A 26 -12.96 -6.47 -10.74
C MET A 26 -12.22 -7.12 -11.93
N HIS A 27 -12.22 -6.48 -13.10
CA HIS A 27 -11.49 -6.96 -14.29
C HIS A 27 -9.96 -6.84 -14.19
N ASP A 28 -9.45 -6.09 -13.19
CA ASP A 28 -8.02 -5.93 -12.95
C ASP A 28 -7.44 -6.99 -12.02
N ILE A 29 -8.28 -7.84 -11.39
CA ILE A 29 -7.84 -8.82 -10.39
C ILE A 29 -6.77 -9.75 -10.97
N ALA A 30 -7.02 -10.36 -12.12
CA ALA A 30 -6.08 -11.28 -12.73
C ALA A 30 -4.74 -10.59 -13.08
N PRO A 31 -4.70 -9.43 -13.77
CA PRO A 31 -3.45 -8.70 -13.99
C PRO A 31 -2.72 -8.27 -12.71
N ILE A 32 -3.44 -7.88 -11.66
CA ILE A 32 -2.85 -7.54 -10.34
C ILE A 32 -2.18 -8.76 -9.74
N LEU A 33 -2.86 -9.92 -9.75
CA LEU A 33 -2.32 -11.18 -9.23
C LEU A 33 -1.07 -11.62 -9.98
N ASP A 34 -1.11 -11.57 -11.31
CA ASP A 34 0.03 -11.94 -12.16
C ASP A 34 1.25 -11.10 -11.80
N LEU A 35 1.08 -9.79 -11.65
CA LEU A 35 2.17 -8.87 -11.32
C LEU A 35 2.71 -9.09 -9.90
N ILE A 36 1.84 -9.16 -8.88
CA ILE A 36 2.26 -9.34 -7.48
C ILE A 36 2.91 -10.72 -7.31
N ASN A 37 2.31 -11.78 -7.83
CA ASN A 37 2.79 -13.14 -7.64
C ASN A 37 4.09 -13.43 -8.42
N ALA A 38 4.36 -12.70 -9.52
CA ALA A 38 5.66 -12.74 -10.16
C ALA A 38 6.78 -12.19 -9.24
N TYR A 39 6.50 -11.19 -8.41
CA TYR A 39 7.43 -10.69 -7.39
C TYR A 39 7.49 -11.61 -6.17
N ALA A 40 6.36 -12.19 -5.77
CA ALA A 40 6.30 -13.16 -4.67
C ALA A 40 7.14 -14.41 -4.98
N ALA A 41 7.11 -14.89 -6.22
CA ALA A 41 7.96 -16.00 -6.67
C ALA A 41 9.47 -15.71 -6.55
N LYS A 42 9.86 -14.42 -6.57
CA LYS A 42 11.24 -13.96 -6.32
C LYS A 42 11.56 -13.75 -4.83
N GLY A 43 10.59 -13.99 -3.92
CA GLY A 43 10.74 -13.80 -2.47
C GLY A 43 10.81 -12.35 -2.00
N ILE A 44 10.36 -11.39 -2.81
CA ILE A 44 10.40 -9.94 -2.52
C ILE A 44 9.03 -9.31 -2.27
N MET A 45 7.97 -10.12 -2.31
CA MET A 45 6.62 -9.74 -1.90
C MET A 45 5.91 -10.94 -1.29
N LEU A 46 4.86 -10.71 -0.51
CA LEU A 46 3.95 -11.78 -0.10
C LEU A 46 3.01 -12.12 -1.27
N PRO A 47 2.75 -13.41 -1.53
CA PRO A 47 1.78 -13.81 -2.54
C PRO A 47 0.37 -13.37 -2.14
N ARG A 48 -0.46 -13.12 -3.13
CA ARG A 48 -1.88 -12.80 -2.95
C ARG A 48 -2.75 -13.84 -3.65
N THR A 49 -3.91 -14.08 -3.08
CA THR A 49 -4.96 -14.90 -3.68
C THR A 49 -6.01 -14.02 -4.36
N GLU A 50 -6.79 -14.62 -5.26
CA GLU A 50 -7.91 -13.93 -5.91
C GLU A 50 -8.93 -13.42 -4.87
N PHE A 51 -9.17 -14.21 -3.82
CA PHE A 51 -10.08 -13.81 -2.74
C PHE A 51 -9.60 -12.53 -2.05
N GLU A 52 -8.34 -12.48 -1.63
CA GLU A 52 -7.75 -11.31 -0.95
C GLU A 52 -7.77 -10.05 -1.83
N VAL A 53 -7.43 -10.20 -3.13
CA VAL A 53 -7.47 -9.04 -4.04
C VAL A 53 -8.91 -8.60 -4.29
N SER A 54 -9.87 -9.54 -4.33
CA SER A 54 -11.30 -9.21 -4.48
C SER A 54 -11.85 -8.44 -3.29
N GLU A 55 -11.50 -8.84 -2.06
CA GLU A 55 -11.88 -8.11 -0.83
C GLU A 55 -11.31 -6.71 -0.80
N ASP A 56 -10.02 -6.57 -1.18
CA ASP A 56 -9.25 -5.33 -1.09
C ASP A 56 -9.27 -4.52 -2.41
N ILE A 57 -10.06 -4.88 -3.42
CA ILE A 57 -9.97 -4.28 -4.77
C ILE A 57 -10.11 -2.76 -4.79
N ARG A 58 -10.88 -2.20 -3.86
CA ARG A 58 -11.09 -0.75 -3.73
C ARG A 58 -9.85 -0.01 -3.22
N ASP A 59 -8.95 -0.72 -2.54
CA ASP A 59 -7.69 -0.15 -2.04
C ASP A 59 -6.71 0.08 -3.18
N PHE A 60 -6.86 -0.68 -4.30
CA PHE A 60 -5.89 -0.67 -5.39
C PHE A 60 -6.04 0.50 -6.35
N LEU A 61 -4.89 1.06 -6.74
CA LEU A 61 -4.68 1.85 -7.96
C LEU A 61 -3.90 1.01 -8.97
N VAL A 62 -4.21 1.21 -10.24
CA VAL A 62 -3.46 0.63 -11.37
C VAL A 62 -2.97 1.72 -12.30
N ILE A 63 -1.80 1.47 -12.90
CA ILE A 63 -1.29 2.28 -14.02
C ILE A 63 -1.34 1.45 -15.28
N LEU A 64 -1.88 2.05 -16.33
CA LEU A 64 -1.96 1.50 -17.66
C LEU A 64 -0.99 2.24 -18.59
N ALA A 65 -0.33 1.49 -19.46
CA ALA A 65 0.39 1.99 -20.63
C ALA A 65 -0.27 1.36 -21.87
N ASP A 66 -0.75 2.19 -22.77
CA ASP A 66 -1.41 1.72 -24.00
C ASP A 66 -2.54 0.70 -23.70
N GLY A 67 -3.31 0.94 -22.64
CA GLY A 67 -4.41 0.09 -22.20
C GLY A 67 -4.01 -1.19 -21.45
N ARG A 68 -2.72 -1.49 -21.27
CA ARG A 68 -2.22 -2.64 -20.51
C ARG A 68 -1.73 -2.21 -19.13
N MET A 69 -2.04 -2.99 -18.11
CA MET A 69 -1.57 -2.73 -16.76
C MET A 69 -0.05 -2.94 -16.67
N VAL A 70 0.65 -1.92 -16.19
CA VAL A 70 2.11 -1.91 -16.02
C VAL A 70 2.54 -1.66 -14.57
N GLY A 71 1.60 -1.40 -13.70
CA GLY A 71 1.86 -1.24 -12.28
C GLY A 71 0.59 -1.21 -11.45
N CYS A 72 0.71 -1.59 -10.18
CA CYS A 72 -0.34 -1.52 -9.18
C CYS A 72 0.25 -1.14 -7.81
N GLY A 73 -0.63 -0.69 -6.92
CA GLY A 73 -0.35 -0.44 -5.51
C GLY A 73 -1.65 -0.22 -4.76
N ALA A 74 -1.65 -0.44 -3.46
CA ALA A 74 -2.84 -0.31 -2.63
C ALA A 74 -2.61 0.61 -1.45
N LEU A 75 -3.65 1.37 -1.07
CA LEU A 75 -3.75 2.12 0.18
C LEU A 75 -4.72 1.41 1.11
N HIS A 76 -4.21 0.79 2.16
CA HIS A 76 -5.01 0.09 3.14
C HIS A 76 -5.13 0.89 4.44
N PHE A 77 -6.34 1.08 4.95
CA PHE A 77 -6.59 1.84 6.17
C PHE A 77 -6.49 0.96 7.41
N TYR A 78 -5.69 1.39 8.38
CA TYR A 78 -5.57 0.71 9.67
C TYR A 78 -6.31 1.43 10.79
N THR A 79 -6.27 2.76 10.78
CA THR A 79 -6.97 3.62 11.73
C THR A 79 -7.56 4.81 10.98
N PRO A 80 -8.40 5.65 11.61
CA PRO A 80 -8.87 6.88 10.99
C PRO A 80 -7.77 7.86 10.59
N SER A 81 -6.56 7.71 11.11
CA SER A 81 -5.45 8.64 10.91
C SER A 81 -4.26 8.07 10.13
N ILE A 82 -4.17 6.74 9.96
CA ILE A 82 -3.00 6.12 9.33
C ILE A 82 -3.38 5.00 8.36
N GLY A 83 -2.71 4.97 7.22
CA GLY A 83 -2.83 3.91 6.21
C GLY A 83 -1.49 3.32 5.79
N GLU A 84 -1.53 2.16 5.17
CA GLU A 84 -0.37 1.46 4.61
C GLU A 84 -0.41 1.51 3.09
N ILE A 85 0.72 1.92 2.49
CA ILE A 85 0.97 1.69 1.06
C ILE A 85 1.60 0.30 0.92
N ARG A 86 0.85 -0.63 0.31
CA ARG A 86 1.26 -2.03 0.15
C ARG A 86 1.05 -2.54 -1.26
N SER A 87 1.55 -3.74 -1.55
CA SER A 87 1.41 -4.39 -2.87
C SER A 87 1.87 -3.51 -4.05
N LEU A 88 2.89 -2.68 -3.82
CA LEU A 88 3.44 -1.80 -4.83
C LEU A 88 4.31 -2.61 -5.81
N ALA A 89 3.84 -2.77 -7.03
CA ALA A 89 4.53 -3.53 -8.07
C ALA A 89 4.49 -2.78 -9.41
N VAL A 90 5.60 -2.88 -10.16
CA VAL A 90 5.75 -2.30 -11.50
C VAL A 90 6.36 -3.35 -12.41
N ALA A 91 5.81 -3.54 -13.61
CA ALA A 91 6.36 -4.45 -14.59
C ALA A 91 7.83 -4.13 -14.89
N GLU A 92 8.69 -5.15 -14.98
CA GLU A 92 10.15 -5.00 -15.06
C GLU A 92 10.58 -4.04 -16.18
N GLU A 93 9.95 -4.17 -17.35
CA GLU A 93 10.23 -3.37 -18.54
C GLU A 93 9.81 -1.90 -18.40
N HIS A 94 9.08 -1.56 -17.32
CA HIS A 94 8.58 -0.21 -17.05
C HIS A 94 9.17 0.45 -15.80
N LYS A 95 10.10 -0.20 -15.09
CA LYS A 95 10.67 0.29 -13.82
C LYS A 95 11.36 1.66 -13.93
N THR A 96 11.99 1.97 -15.04
CA THR A 96 12.75 3.22 -15.23
C THR A 96 11.91 4.40 -15.69
N HIS A 97 10.59 4.23 -15.88
CA HIS A 97 9.69 5.22 -16.43
C HIS A 97 8.93 6.06 -15.37
N GLY A 98 9.37 6.03 -14.12
CA GLY A 98 8.76 6.81 -13.05
C GLY A 98 7.40 6.28 -12.55
N ILE A 99 6.96 5.09 -12.99
CA ILE A 99 5.65 4.51 -12.66
C ILE A 99 5.49 4.28 -11.17
N GLY A 100 6.50 3.71 -10.51
CA GLY A 100 6.45 3.49 -9.06
C GLY A 100 6.29 4.80 -8.28
N ARG A 101 6.98 5.86 -8.70
CA ARG A 101 6.84 7.19 -8.12
C ARG A 101 5.41 7.71 -8.28
N ARG A 102 4.86 7.61 -9.50
CA ARG A 102 3.50 8.05 -9.81
C ARG A 102 2.44 7.31 -9.00
N LEU A 103 2.62 5.99 -8.80
CA LEU A 103 1.74 5.19 -7.92
C LEU A 103 1.77 5.73 -6.48
N ILE A 104 2.96 5.93 -5.90
CA ILE A 104 3.08 6.42 -4.52
C ILE A 104 2.49 7.83 -4.40
N GLU A 105 2.79 8.75 -5.34
CA GLU A 105 2.23 10.10 -5.32
C GLU A 105 0.69 10.08 -5.39
N SER A 106 0.11 9.19 -6.20
CA SER A 106 -1.35 9.03 -6.29
C SER A 106 -1.96 8.43 -5.03
N LEU A 107 -1.31 7.42 -4.42
CA LEU A 107 -1.78 6.83 -3.16
C LEU A 107 -1.65 7.80 -1.99
N VAL A 108 -0.60 8.62 -1.96
CA VAL A 108 -0.42 9.69 -0.96
C VAL A 108 -1.49 10.78 -1.14
N ALA A 109 -1.79 11.18 -2.37
CA ALA A 109 -2.86 12.14 -2.65
C ALA A 109 -4.24 11.57 -2.24
N GLU A 110 -4.48 10.29 -2.48
CA GLU A 110 -5.69 9.60 -2.00
C GLU A 110 -5.77 9.61 -0.47
N ALA A 111 -4.67 9.27 0.23
CA ALA A 111 -4.60 9.30 1.68
C ALA A 111 -4.92 10.70 2.26
N ALA A 112 -4.35 11.74 1.66
CA ALA A 112 -4.66 13.12 2.02
C ALA A 112 -6.14 13.48 1.76
N GLY A 113 -6.72 12.97 0.67
CA GLY A 113 -8.15 13.14 0.35
C GLY A 113 -9.09 12.49 1.39
N PHE A 114 -8.63 11.44 2.07
CA PHE A 114 -9.32 10.81 3.20
C PHE A 114 -8.95 11.42 4.56
N ALA A 115 -8.22 12.53 4.57
CA ALA A 115 -7.73 13.19 5.79
C ALA A 115 -6.88 12.28 6.70
N LEU A 116 -6.15 11.32 6.13
CA LEU A 116 -5.15 10.57 6.90
C LEU A 116 -4.00 11.50 7.28
N HIS A 117 -3.50 11.33 8.48
CA HIS A 117 -2.38 12.13 8.99
C HIS A 117 -1.02 11.56 8.59
N ALA A 118 -0.95 10.26 8.30
CA ALA A 118 0.27 9.60 7.88
C ALA A 118 0.01 8.36 7.02
N VAL A 119 1.01 7.99 6.24
CA VAL A 119 1.07 6.71 5.52
C VAL A 119 2.42 6.04 5.80
N PHE A 120 2.42 4.71 5.90
CA PHE A 120 3.62 3.92 6.06
C PHE A 120 3.71 2.82 4.99
N ALA A 121 4.87 2.20 4.88
CA ALA A 121 5.09 1.00 4.08
C ALA A 121 6.20 0.14 4.69
N PHE A 122 6.18 -1.17 4.39
CA PHE A 122 7.32 -2.06 4.57
C PHE A 122 7.98 -2.28 3.21
N THR A 123 9.32 -2.20 3.17
CA THR A 123 10.04 -2.19 1.89
C THR A 123 11.46 -2.72 1.97
N TYR A 124 11.94 -3.30 0.86
CA TYR A 124 13.35 -3.61 0.62
C TYR A 124 14.13 -2.47 -0.07
N VAL A 125 13.44 -1.38 -0.42
CA VAL A 125 14.03 -0.27 -1.19
C VAL A 125 13.76 1.09 -0.52
N PRO A 126 14.23 1.30 0.75
CA PRO A 126 13.92 2.51 1.51
C PRO A 126 14.41 3.78 0.81
N GLY A 127 15.56 3.71 0.09
CA GLY A 127 16.06 4.84 -0.67
C GLY A 127 15.17 5.29 -1.84
N PHE A 128 14.26 4.43 -2.32
CA PHE A 128 13.24 4.83 -3.28
C PHE A 128 12.14 5.63 -2.59
N PHE A 129 11.68 5.20 -1.42
CA PHE A 129 10.66 5.88 -0.64
C PHE A 129 11.15 7.21 -0.06
N SER A 130 12.42 7.30 0.35
CA SER A 130 12.99 8.53 0.92
C SER A 130 12.95 9.70 -0.08
N LYS A 131 13.12 9.43 -1.38
CA LYS A 131 12.98 10.44 -2.44
C LYS A 131 11.56 11.02 -2.57
N MET A 132 10.58 10.40 -1.92
CA MET A 132 9.17 10.82 -1.89
C MET A 132 8.73 11.26 -0.49
N GLY A 133 9.69 11.62 0.37
CA GLY A 133 9.44 12.20 1.68
C GLY A 133 9.09 11.20 2.78
N PHE A 134 9.34 9.90 2.57
CA PHE A 134 9.27 8.91 3.63
C PHE A 134 10.58 8.89 4.44
N GLN A 135 10.47 8.62 5.72
CA GLN A 135 11.57 8.43 6.65
C GLN A 135 11.53 7.01 7.22
N GLU A 136 12.69 6.42 7.45
CA GLU A 136 12.79 5.15 8.16
C GLU A 136 12.33 5.33 9.61
N VAL A 137 11.56 4.36 10.11
CA VAL A 137 11.06 4.33 11.48
C VAL A 137 11.21 2.95 12.08
N GLU A 138 11.23 2.88 13.41
CA GLU A 138 11.20 1.60 14.10
C GLU A 138 9.82 0.95 13.92
N ARG A 139 9.79 -0.37 13.75
CA ARG A 139 8.52 -1.11 13.56
C ARG A 139 7.56 -0.93 14.72
N GLY A 140 8.08 -0.79 15.94
CA GLY A 140 7.28 -0.54 17.14
C GLY A 140 6.53 0.80 17.14
N GLU A 141 6.91 1.72 16.27
CA GLU A 141 6.22 3.00 16.09
C GLU A 141 4.96 2.88 15.21
N LEU A 142 4.74 1.74 14.58
CA LEU A 142 3.59 1.50 13.69
C LEU A 142 2.45 0.81 14.43
N PRO A 143 1.19 0.97 13.98
CA PRO A 143 0.04 0.31 14.58
C PRO A 143 0.22 -1.21 14.65
N LEU A 144 -0.17 -1.83 15.77
CA LEU A 144 -0.08 -3.30 15.94
C LEU A 144 -0.79 -4.08 14.83
N LYS A 145 -1.84 -3.52 14.25
CA LYS A 145 -2.55 -4.12 13.10
C LYS A 145 -1.70 -4.23 11.83
N ALA A 146 -0.63 -3.43 11.70
CA ALA A 146 0.32 -3.54 10.59
C ALA A 146 1.01 -4.91 10.53
N TRP A 147 1.00 -5.65 11.63
CA TRP A 147 1.59 -6.98 11.75
C TRP A 147 0.68 -8.12 11.25
N LYS A 148 -0.56 -7.85 10.91
CA LYS A 148 -1.54 -8.85 10.45
C LYS A 148 -1.01 -9.74 9.33
N ASP A 149 -0.44 -9.14 8.28
CA ASP A 149 0.12 -9.87 7.15
C ASP A 149 1.49 -10.50 7.50
N CYS A 150 2.22 -9.90 8.44
CA CYS A 150 3.50 -10.43 8.92
C CYS A 150 3.37 -11.78 9.61
N LEU A 151 2.27 -12.06 10.32
CA LEU A 151 2.07 -13.33 11.03
C LEU A 151 2.06 -14.55 10.08
N ARG A 152 1.68 -14.37 8.83
CA ARG A 152 1.71 -15.43 7.80
C ARG A 152 2.95 -15.37 6.90
N CYS A 153 3.84 -14.42 7.14
CA CYS A 153 5.07 -14.27 6.37
C CYS A 153 6.09 -15.33 6.77
N PRO A 154 6.67 -16.09 5.84
CA PRO A 154 7.75 -17.03 6.14
C PRO A 154 8.98 -16.39 6.80
N LYS A 155 9.18 -15.08 6.58
CA LYS A 155 10.27 -14.28 7.16
C LYS A 155 9.91 -13.60 8.49
N PHE A 156 8.76 -13.91 9.11
CA PHE A 156 8.29 -13.20 10.31
C PHE A 156 9.33 -13.11 11.43
N GLN A 157 10.05 -14.21 11.68
CA GLN A 157 11.07 -14.28 12.72
C GLN A 157 12.39 -13.57 12.39
N CYS A 158 12.64 -13.31 11.12
CA CYS A 158 13.88 -12.70 10.61
C CYS A 158 13.60 -11.74 9.45
N CYS A 159 12.55 -10.95 9.61
CA CYS A 159 12.12 -10.00 8.59
C CYS A 159 13.18 -8.92 8.38
N ASP A 160 13.59 -8.74 7.14
CA ASP A 160 14.61 -7.82 6.66
C ASP A 160 14.03 -6.60 5.91
N GLU A 161 12.69 -6.46 5.87
CA GLU A 161 12.06 -5.23 5.35
C GLU A 161 12.26 -4.07 6.31
N ILE A 162 12.37 -2.88 5.76
CA ILE A 162 12.51 -1.62 6.49
C ILE A 162 11.15 -0.95 6.53
N ALA A 163 10.74 -0.48 7.73
CA ALA A 163 9.55 0.33 7.90
C ALA A 163 9.85 1.78 7.54
N VAL A 164 8.99 2.37 6.71
CA VAL A 164 9.08 3.77 6.32
C VAL A 164 7.74 4.47 6.54
N LEU A 165 7.78 5.71 6.99
CA LEU A 165 6.62 6.53 7.31
C LEU A 165 6.73 7.90 6.63
N ARG A 166 5.60 8.39 6.10
CA ARG A 166 5.45 9.77 5.64
C ARG A 166 4.30 10.44 6.38
N VAL A 167 4.61 11.51 7.09
CA VAL A 167 3.63 12.38 7.73
C VAL A 167 3.00 13.28 6.67
N LEU A 168 1.67 13.36 6.66
CA LEU A 168 0.87 14.16 5.71
C LEU A 168 0.31 15.41 6.36
N ASP A 169 0.04 15.36 7.68
CA ASP A 169 -0.52 16.45 8.45
C ASP A 169 0.25 16.62 9.77
N SER A 170 0.45 17.87 10.17
CA SER A 170 1.09 18.22 11.44
C SER A 170 0.33 17.75 12.69
N ALA A 171 -0.95 17.39 12.55
CA ALA A 171 -1.74 16.75 13.60
C ALA A 171 -1.30 15.32 13.92
N TYR A 172 -0.41 14.72 13.11
CA TYR A 172 0.14 13.41 13.40
C TYR A 172 1.06 13.46 14.61
N CYS A 173 0.59 12.92 15.74
CA CYS A 173 1.42 12.65 16.90
C CYS A 173 2.01 11.24 16.78
N ARG A 174 3.34 11.12 16.94
CA ARG A 174 4.04 9.82 16.99
C ARG A 174 3.79 9.05 18.30
N ASP A 175 2.96 9.59 19.19
CA ASP A 175 2.66 9.02 20.50
C ASP A 175 1.68 7.83 20.42
N PHE A 176 2.06 6.79 19.65
CA PHE A 176 1.41 5.48 19.75
C PHE A 176 1.76 4.75 21.07
N GLN A 177 2.60 5.34 21.93
CA GLN A 177 3.03 4.73 23.19
C GLN A 177 1.98 4.78 24.30
N HIS A 178 0.93 5.57 24.17
CA HIS A 178 -0.21 5.53 25.09
C HIS A 178 -1.38 4.76 24.46
N HIS A 179 -1.20 3.46 24.32
CA HIS A 179 -2.34 2.56 24.24
C HIS A 179 -3.05 2.63 25.58
N ASP A 180 -4.15 3.36 25.64
CA ASP A 180 -5.15 3.19 26.67
C ASP A 180 -5.62 1.73 26.62
N PRO A 181 -5.30 0.90 27.64
CA PRO A 181 -5.68 -0.51 27.62
C PRO A 181 -7.19 -0.72 27.53
N GLU A 182 -8.00 0.29 27.88
CA GLU A 182 -9.46 0.25 27.77
C GLU A 182 -9.96 0.37 26.32
N HIS A 183 -9.14 0.90 25.40
CA HIS A 183 -9.49 1.05 23.96
C HIS A 183 -8.67 0.14 23.03
N SER A 184 -7.94 -0.84 23.55
CA SER A 184 -7.05 -1.69 22.77
C SER A 184 -7.77 -2.60 21.76
N GLY A 185 -9.10 -2.61 21.70
CA GLY A 185 -9.88 -3.37 20.70
C GLY A 185 -9.54 -4.87 20.62
N LEU A 186 -8.80 -5.38 21.61
CA LEU A 186 -8.59 -6.81 21.76
C LEU A 186 -9.92 -7.40 22.25
N VAL A 187 -10.69 -7.96 21.32
CA VAL A 187 -11.80 -8.83 21.66
C VAL A 187 -11.21 -10.01 22.42
N GLN A 188 -11.43 -10.07 23.73
CA GLN A 188 -11.17 -11.27 24.48
C GLN A 188 -12.10 -12.35 23.93
N LEU A 189 -11.54 -13.30 23.18
CA LEU A 189 -12.28 -14.47 22.76
C LEU A 189 -12.66 -15.26 24.02
N PRO A 190 -13.93 -15.62 24.20
CA PRO A 190 -14.34 -16.43 25.33
C PRO A 190 -13.58 -17.77 25.27
N VAL A 191 -12.84 -18.09 26.32
CA VAL A 191 -12.21 -19.40 26.45
C VAL A 191 -13.34 -20.41 26.68
N VAL A 192 -13.70 -21.14 25.62
CA VAL A 192 -14.62 -22.27 25.74
C VAL A 192 -13.87 -23.39 26.48
N GLY A 193 -14.17 -23.54 27.76
CA GLY A 193 -13.66 -24.66 28.55
C GLY A 193 -14.18 -25.97 27.96
N ILE A 194 -13.28 -26.77 27.41
CA ILE A 194 -13.56 -28.17 27.05
C ILE A 194 -13.72 -28.91 28.37
N LYS A 195 -14.94 -29.41 28.65
CA LYS A 195 -15.19 -30.38 29.73
C LYS A 195 -14.90 -31.77 29.23
#